data_a3f2876974fdd7983b77a1563344a36b
#
_entry.id   a3f2876974fdd7983b77a1563344a36b
#
_cell.length_a   1.000
_cell.length_b   1.000
_cell.length_c   1.000
_cell.angle_alpha   90.00
_cell.angle_beta   90.00
_cell.angle_gamma   90.00
#
_symmetry.space_group_name_H-M   'P 1'
#
loop_
_entity.id
_entity.type
_entity.pdbx_description
1 polymer ?
#
loop_
_entity_poly.entity_id
_entity_poly.type
_entity_poly.pdbx_seq_one_letter_code
_entity_poly.pdbx_strand_id
1 'polypeptide(L)'
;ITKPTNPMTINQKLATIQTKFKSKKSRFNSFGKYNFRSAEDILEATKPFLLELGVTVTIIEQLIQSEPIPILESKAIIADGDGAIHATSIVGVDLAQKGMQVPQQFGSASSYGKKYALGNLFLIDDTQDSDAVNTHGKAPKAKNTLTSIKDPAFAKAKDYIKAGGKLNAIKA
;
A
#
# COMPACT_ATOMS: atom_id res chain seq x y z
N ILE A 1 34.74 31.24 -19.97
CA ILE A 1 34.43 31.58 -18.57
C ILE A 1 33.10 30.89 -18.26
N THR A 2 33.18 29.68 -17.76
CA THR A 2 31.97 28.95 -17.28
C THR A 2 31.49 29.63 -16.01
N LYS A 3 30.25 30.15 -16.03
CA LYS A 3 29.57 30.62 -14.82
C LYS A 3 29.65 29.54 -13.73
N PRO A 4 30.06 29.85 -12.49
CA PRO A 4 29.94 28.89 -11.39
C PRO A 4 28.47 28.55 -11.24
N THR A 5 28.09 27.34 -11.59
CA THR A 5 26.77 26.80 -11.24
C THR A 5 26.77 26.64 -9.75
N ASN A 6 25.96 27.42 -9.06
CA ASN A 6 25.76 27.29 -7.63
C ASN A 6 25.32 25.84 -7.33
N PRO A 7 25.97 25.12 -6.41
CA PRO A 7 25.62 23.72 -6.13
C PRO A 7 24.14 23.62 -5.75
N MET A 8 23.48 22.55 -6.20
CA MET A 8 22.07 22.31 -5.87
C MET A 8 21.90 22.18 -4.36
N THR A 9 20.91 22.87 -3.82
CA THR A 9 20.51 22.71 -2.43
C THR A 9 19.82 21.36 -2.21
N ILE A 10 19.77 20.88 -0.97
CA ILE A 10 19.04 19.63 -0.61
C ILE A 10 17.58 19.65 -1.08
N ASN A 11 16.90 20.81 -1.01
CA ASN A 11 15.54 20.98 -1.52
C ASN A 11 15.46 20.77 -3.04
N GLN A 12 16.39 21.29 -3.81
CA GLN A 12 16.42 21.11 -5.27
C GLN A 12 16.74 19.67 -5.65
N LYS A 13 17.64 19.01 -4.90
CA LYS A 13 17.95 17.58 -5.08
C LYS A 13 16.72 16.71 -4.81
N LEU A 14 16.03 16.96 -3.70
CA LEU A 14 14.79 16.25 -3.37
C LEU A 14 13.71 16.49 -4.42
N ALA A 15 13.47 17.72 -4.84
CA ALA A 15 12.50 18.05 -5.89
C ALA A 15 12.84 17.35 -7.22
N THR A 16 14.11 17.20 -7.54
CA THR A 16 14.58 16.45 -8.72
C THR A 16 14.20 14.97 -8.60
N ILE A 17 14.39 14.37 -7.44
CA ILE A 17 13.98 12.98 -7.19
C ILE A 17 12.46 12.88 -7.30
N GLN A 18 11.70 13.70 -6.59
CA GLN A 18 10.24 13.67 -6.57
C GLN A 18 9.61 13.77 -7.97
N THR A 19 10.23 14.55 -8.87
CA THR A 19 9.74 14.72 -10.24
C THR A 19 10.16 13.61 -11.20
N LYS A 20 11.37 13.08 -11.04
CA LYS A 20 11.95 12.07 -11.95
C LYS A 20 11.71 10.64 -11.49
N PHE A 21 11.45 10.45 -10.19
CA PHE A 21 11.33 9.12 -9.59
C PHE A 21 10.16 8.35 -10.19
N LYS A 22 10.43 7.13 -10.62
CA LYS A 22 9.43 6.20 -11.14
C LYS A 22 9.68 4.82 -10.54
N SER A 23 8.84 4.43 -9.60
CA SER A 23 8.79 3.06 -9.10
C SER A 23 7.47 2.42 -9.51
N LYS A 24 7.51 1.45 -10.39
CA LYS A 24 6.31 0.78 -10.90
C LYS A 24 5.73 -0.16 -9.84
N LYS A 25 4.40 -0.31 -9.81
CA LYS A 25 3.73 -1.38 -9.04
C LYS A 25 3.89 -2.70 -9.80
N SER A 26 5.05 -3.35 -9.65
CA SER A 26 5.44 -4.55 -10.39
C SER A 26 5.06 -5.86 -9.70
N ARG A 27 4.70 -5.81 -8.43
CA ARG A 27 4.29 -6.98 -7.64
C ARG A 27 2.78 -7.13 -7.66
N PHE A 28 2.29 -8.37 -7.75
CA PHE A 28 0.87 -8.68 -7.74
C PHE A 28 0.47 -9.41 -6.47
N ASN A 29 -0.51 -8.88 -5.76
CA ASN A 29 -1.14 -9.56 -4.62
C ASN A 29 -2.29 -10.44 -5.15
N SER A 30 -2.10 -11.76 -5.17
CA SER A 30 -3.08 -12.71 -5.66
C SER A 30 -4.34 -12.80 -4.78
N PHE A 31 -4.22 -12.52 -3.49
CA PHE A 31 -5.33 -12.51 -2.54
C PHE A 31 -6.19 -11.26 -2.71
N GLY A 32 -5.58 -10.08 -2.69
CA GLY A 32 -6.29 -8.80 -2.83
C GLY A 32 -6.56 -8.39 -4.28
N LYS A 33 -6.01 -9.12 -5.29
CA LYS A 33 -6.18 -8.83 -6.73
C LYS A 33 -5.75 -7.43 -7.16
N TYR A 34 -4.66 -6.92 -6.58
CA TYR A 34 -4.10 -5.61 -6.94
C TYR A 34 -2.58 -5.67 -7.13
N ASN A 35 -2.08 -4.73 -7.93
CA ASN A 35 -0.64 -4.51 -8.07
C ASN A 35 -0.13 -3.57 -6.97
N PHE A 36 1.03 -3.89 -6.42
CA PHE A 36 1.68 -3.09 -5.39
C PHE A 36 3.19 -2.97 -5.65
N ARG A 37 3.84 -2.08 -4.91
CA ARG A 37 5.30 -1.98 -4.77
C ARG A 37 5.68 -2.19 -3.31
N SER A 38 6.81 -2.78 -3.07
CA SER A 38 7.36 -2.94 -1.72
C SER A 38 8.27 -1.76 -1.36
N ALA A 39 8.69 -1.69 -0.09
CA ALA A 39 9.71 -0.73 0.33
C ALA A 39 11.03 -0.94 -0.43
N GLU A 40 11.41 -2.20 -0.67
CA GLU A 40 12.61 -2.57 -1.43
C GLU A 40 12.57 -2.04 -2.86
N ASP A 41 11.41 -2.11 -3.54
CA ASP A 41 11.25 -1.59 -4.91
C ASP A 41 11.48 -0.06 -4.95
N ILE A 42 11.07 0.65 -3.89
CA ILE A 42 11.31 2.10 -3.76
C ILE A 42 12.79 2.37 -3.50
N LEU A 43 13.42 1.63 -2.58
CA LEU A 43 14.83 1.77 -2.26
C LEU A 43 15.72 1.50 -3.49
N GLU A 44 15.46 0.44 -4.25
CA GLU A 44 16.20 0.14 -5.47
C GLU A 44 16.04 1.24 -6.52
N ALA A 45 14.83 1.75 -6.72
CA ALA A 45 14.58 2.83 -7.66
C ALA A 45 15.19 4.18 -7.21
N THR A 46 15.54 4.33 -5.93
CA THR A 46 16.20 5.53 -5.39
C THR A 46 17.71 5.53 -5.65
N LYS A 47 18.36 4.37 -5.69
CA LYS A 47 19.82 4.24 -5.76
C LYS A 47 20.49 5.02 -6.89
N PRO A 48 19.96 5.08 -8.14
CA PRO A 48 20.58 5.86 -9.20
C PRO A 48 20.75 7.34 -8.87
N PHE A 49 19.80 7.92 -8.11
CA PHE A 49 19.83 9.33 -7.72
C PHE A 49 20.87 9.64 -6.63
N LEU A 50 21.26 8.65 -5.82
CA LEU A 50 22.16 8.87 -4.68
C LEU A 50 23.52 9.40 -5.16
N LEU A 51 24.13 8.75 -6.14
CA LEU A 51 25.41 9.16 -6.69
C LEU A 51 25.27 10.36 -7.64
N GLU A 52 24.20 10.39 -8.48
CA GLU A 52 23.96 11.48 -9.43
C GLU A 52 23.85 12.84 -8.70
N LEU A 53 23.13 12.88 -7.59
CA LEU A 53 22.85 14.11 -6.84
C LEU A 53 23.74 14.31 -5.60
N GLY A 54 24.61 13.35 -5.27
CA GLY A 54 25.45 13.42 -4.07
C GLY A 54 24.62 13.48 -2.80
N VAL A 55 23.64 12.59 -2.65
CA VAL A 55 22.78 12.47 -1.46
C VAL A 55 22.84 11.06 -0.90
N THR A 56 22.47 10.94 0.38
CA THR A 56 22.23 9.67 1.06
C THR A 56 20.77 9.56 1.48
N VAL A 57 20.26 8.34 1.56
CA VAL A 57 18.94 8.05 2.13
C VAL A 57 19.10 7.02 3.23
N THR A 58 18.58 7.35 4.40
CA THR A 58 18.58 6.46 5.57
C THR A 58 17.16 6.31 6.12
N ILE A 59 16.88 5.18 6.77
CA ILE A 59 15.62 4.96 7.46
C ILE A 59 15.92 4.62 8.91
N ILE A 60 15.27 5.34 9.81
CA ILE A 60 15.32 5.10 11.26
C ILE A 60 13.93 4.60 11.66
N GLU A 61 13.90 3.55 12.48
CA GLU A 61 12.65 3.01 13.03
C GLU A 61 12.71 3.03 14.55
N GLN A 62 11.61 3.42 15.17
CA GLN A 62 11.48 3.55 16.60
C GLN A 62 10.12 3.06 17.07
N LEU A 63 10.09 2.26 18.15
CA LEU A 63 8.87 1.94 18.86
C LEU A 63 8.50 3.16 19.73
N ILE A 64 7.43 3.84 19.37
CA ILE A 64 6.98 5.06 20.08
C ILE A 64 5.89 4.79 21.10
N GLN A 65 5.26 3.62 21.05
CA GLN A 65 4.24 3.17 21.98
C GLN A 65 4.27 1.65 22.08
N SER A 66 4.06 1.09 23.27
CA SER A 66 3.96 -0.36 23.50
C SER A 66 2.53 -0.81 23.83
N GLU A 67 1.75 0.02 24.49
CA GLU A 67 0.40 -0.29 24.98
C GLU A 67 -0.61 0.78 24.48
N PRO A 68 -1.89 0.47 24.19
CA PRO A 68 -2.50 -0.88 24.18
C PRO A 68 -2.12 -1.73 22.95
N ILE A 69 -1.54 -1.12 21.92
CA ILE A 69 -0.93 -1.78 20.76
C ILE A 69 0.42 -1.14 20.49
N PRO A 70 1.44 -1.92 20.09
CA PRO A 70 2.72 -1.33 19.72
C PRO A 70 2.56 -0.45 18.48
N ILE A 71 3.19 0.72 18.51
CA ILE A 71 3.24 1.65 17.37
C ILE A 71 4.70 1.85 16.96
N LEU A 72 4.99 1.56 15.71
CA LEU A 72 6.29 1.76 15.08
C LEU A 72 6.27 3.03 14.25
N GLU A 73 7.17 3.97 14.57
CA GLU A 73 7.48 5.12 13.71
C GLU A 73 8.60 4.73 12.76
N SER A 74 8.44 5.06 11.47
CA SER A 74 9.50 4.98 10.47
C SER A 74 9.77 6.37 9.93
N LYS A 75 11.05 6.79 9.91
CA LYS A 75 11.51 8.08 9.43
C LYS A 75 12.47 7.87 8.26
N ALA A 76 12.08 8.30 7.07
CA ALA A 76 12.94 8.35 5.90
C ALA A 76 13.62 9.72 5.81
N ILE A 77 14.94 9.73 5.67
CA ILE A 77 15.78 10.93 5.68
C ILE A 77 16.58 10.95 4.39
N ILE A 78 16.55 12.07 3.66
CA ILE A 78 17.49 12.39 2.60
C ILE A 78 18.45 13.47 3.11
N ALA A 79 19.73 13.30 2.90
CA ALA A 79 20.76 14.22 3.38
C ALA A 79 21.88 14.38 2.36
N ASP A 80 22.51 15.55 2.38
CA ASP A 80 23.80 15.83 1.75
C ASP A 80 24.75 16.44 2.80
N GLY A 81 25.90 16.95 2.38
CA GLY A 81 26.86 17.58 3.31
C GLY A 81 26.34 18.84 3.99
N ASP A 82 25.29 19.48 3.46
CA ASP A 82 24.84 20.80 3.88
C ASP A 82 23.48 20.78 4.60
N GLY A 83 22.69 19.67 4.47
CA GLY A 83 21.39 19.60 5.10
C GLY A 83 20.72 18.25 5.01
N ALA A 84 19.56 18.15 5.66
CA ALA A 84 18.72 16.96 5.65
C ALA A 84 17.24 17.33 5.66
N ILE A 85 16.43 16.52 4.95
CA ILE A 85 14.97 16.60 4.95
C ILE A 85 14.45 15.21 5.30
N HIS A 86 13.36 15.14 6.03
CA HIS A 86 12.77 13.86 6.41
C HIS A 86 11.24 13.86 6.27
N ALA A 87 10.69 12.67 6.15
CA ALA A 87 9.28 12.40 6.32
C ALA A 87 9.10 11.18 7.21
N THR A 88 7.99 11.14 7.94
CA THR A 88 7.66 10.06 8.87
C THR A 88 6.39 9.34 8.49
N SER A 89 6.26 8.14 9.01
CA SER A 89 5.01 7.37 9.02
C SER A 89 4.91 6.62 10.34
N ILE A 90 3.70 6.30 10.75
CA ILE A 90 3.41 5.46 11.92
C ILE A 90 2.56 4.27 11.52
N VAL A 91 2.86 3.11 12.07
CA VAL A 91 2.14 1.85 11.80
C VAL A 91 1.93 1.11 13.11
N GLY A 92 0.68 0.67 13.37
CA GLY A 92 0.38 -0.22 14.47
C GLY A 92 0.84 -1.64 14.17
N VAL A 93 1.31 -2.36 15.20
CA VAL A 93 1.67 -3.78 15.11
C VAL A 93 0.50 -4.61 15.64
N ASP A 94 -0.11 -5.42 14.79
CA ASP A 94 -1.18 -6.33 15.20
C ASP A 94 -0.62 -7.62 15.79
N LEU A 95 -0.47 -7.65 17.12
CA LEU A 95 0.01 -8.82 17.86
C LEU A 95 -1.01 -9.97 17.93
N ALA A 96 -2.27 -9.71 17.56
CA ALA A 96 -3.34 -10.72 17.55
C ALA A 96 -3.41 -11.47 16.20
N GLN A 97 -2.61 -11.10 15.22
CA GLN A 97 -2.64 -11.72 13.89
C GLN A 97 -2.28 -13.21 13.95
N LYS A 98 -3.25 -14.05 13.65
CA LYS A 98 -3.07 -15.52 13.68
C LYS A 98 -2.08 -15.98 12.61
N GLY A 99 -1.23 -16.95 12.98
CA GLY A 99 -0.30 -17.59 12.05
C GLY A 99 1.01 -16.84 11.82
N MET A 100 1.24 -15.71 12.51
CA MET A 100 2.50 -14.98 12.46
C MET A 100 3.17 -14.94 13.83
N GLN A 101 4.48 -15.20 13.87
CA GLN A 101 5.28 -14.99 15.08
C GLN A 101 5.52 -13.49 15.30
N VAL A 102 5.73 -13.09 16.57
CA VAL A 102 5.95 -11.66 16.94
C VAL A 102 7.00 -10.97 16.06
N PRO A 103 8.19 -11.54 15.81
CA PRO A 103 9.16 -10.91 14.92
C PRO A 103 8.64 -10.68 13.48
N GLN A 104 7.80 -11.57 12.97
CA GLN A 104 7.19 -11.43 11.64
C GLN A 104 6.16 -10.31 11.62
N GLN A 105 5.39 -10.14 12.70
CA GLN A 105 4.43 -9.05 12.85
C GLN A 105 5.13 -7.69 12.85
N PHE A 106 6.23 -7.54 13.61
CA PHE A 106 7.08 -6.34 13.57
C PHE A 106 7.72 -6.14 12.21
N GLY A 107 8.23 -7.21 11.57
CA GLY A 107 8.79 -7.14 10.21
C GLY A 107 7.78 -6.66 9.17
N SER A 108 6.53 -7.10 9.29
CA SER A 108 5.43 -6.63 8.44
C SER A 108 5.17 -5.13 8.68
N ALA A 109 5.02 -4.71 9.94
CA ALA A 109 4.82 -3.30 10.29
C ALA A 109 5.98 -2.43 9.79
N SER A 110 7.24 -2.86 9.97
CA SER A 110 8.44 -2.20 9.44
C SER A 110 8.38 -2.03 7.92
N SER A 111 8.01 -3.06 7.18
CA SER A 111 7.88 -2.99 5.72
C SER A 111 6.85 -1.95 5.28
N TYR A 112 5.70 -1.89 5.94
CA TYR A 112 4.68 -0.86 5.70
C TYR A 112 5.17 0.53 6.11
N GLY A 113 5.77 0.66 7.30
CA GLY A 113 6.30 1.92 7.80
C GLY A 113 7.34 2.53 6.84
N LYS A 114 8.32 1.75 6.40
CA LYS A 114 9.33 2.15 5.41
C LYS A 114 8.69 2.61 4.10
N LYS A 115 7.74 1.83 3.59
CA LYS A 115 7.05 2.15 2.34
C LYS A 115 6.32 3.49 2.45
N TYR A 116 5.61 3.73 3.53
CA TYR A 116 4.86 4.97 3.72
C TYR A 116 5.78 6.18 3.98
N ALA A 117 6.83 6.02 4.79
CA ALA A 117 7.79 7.09 5.02
C ALA A 117 8.52 7.51 3.73
N LEU A 118 8.96 6.53 2.92
CA LEU A 118 9.56 6.80 1.61
C LEU A 118 8.53 7.39 0.63
N GLY A 119 7.28 6.91 0.67
CA GLY A 119 6.19 7.44 -0.14
C GLY A 119 5.94 8.92 0.16
N ASN A 120 5.91 9.28 1.45
CA ASN A 120 5.76 10.66 1.90
C ASN A 120 6.97 11.53 1.48
N LEU A 121 8.20 11.02 1.64
CA LEU A 121 9.42 11.75 1.29
C LEU A 121 9.53 12.02 -0.21
N PHE A 122 9.23 11.02 -1.04
CA PHE A 122 9.39 11.11 -2.49
C PHE A 122 8.10 11.47 -3.24
N LEU A 123 7.03 11.81 -2.53
CA LEU A 123 5.70 12.11 -3.09
C LEU A 123 5.20 11.00 -4.03
N ILE A 124 5.34 9.75 -3.58
CA ILE A 124 4.86 8.60 -4.33
C ILE A 124 3.37 8.44 -4.05
N ASP A 125 2.55 8.72 -5.04
CA ASP A 125 1.11 8.46 -4.97
C ASP A 125 0.85 6.95 -5.13
N ASP A 126 0.59 6.30 -4.00
CA ASP A 126 0.25 4.87 -3.94
C ASP A 126 -1.23 4.62 -3.67
N THR A 127 -1.93 5.65 -3.30
CA THR A 127 -3.30 5.55 -2.90
C THR A 127 -4.22 5.49 -4.13
N GLN A 128 -4.75 4.30 -4.43
CA GLN A 128 -6.17 4.31 -4.77
C GLN A 128 -6.86 4.89 -3.53
N ASP A 129 -7.50 6.04 -3.72
CA ASP A 129 -8.29 6.69 -2.71
C ASP A 129 -9.15 5.63 -2.02
N SER A 130 -8.88 5.38 -0.74
CA SER A 130 -9.64 4.38 0.03
C SER A 130 -11.12 4.74 0.07
N ASP A 131 -11.45 6.01 -0.09
CA ASP A 131 -12.83 6.50 -0.19
C ASP A 131 -13.45 6.16 -1.53
N ALA A 132 -12.67 6.07 -2.62
CA ALA A 132 -13.15 5.66 -3.94
C ALA A 132 -13.54 4.17 -4.01
N VAL A 133 -12.98 3.32 -3.14
CA VAL A 133 -13.31 1.88 -3.01
C VAL A 133 -14.14 1.59 -1.76
N ASN A 134 -14.51 2.60 -0.98
CA ASN A 134 -15.36 2.44 0.18
C ASN A 134 -16.77 2.04 -0.24
N THR A 135 -17.08 0.76 -0.04
CA THR A 135 -18.44 0.21 -0.24
C THR A 135 -19.32 0.30 1.00
N HIS A 136 -18.85 0.94 2.09
CA HIS A 136 -19.67 1.21 3.26
C HIS A 136 -20.85 2.08 2.86
N GLY A 137 -22.06 1.54 3.01
CA GLY A 137 -23.32 2.21 2.61
C GLY A 137 -23.85 1.84 1.23
N LYS A 138 -23.12 1.07 0.41
CA LYS A 138 -23.77 0.37 -0.71
C LYS A 138 -24.58 -0.77 -0.12
N ALA A 139 -25.89 -0.69 -0.25
CA ALA A 139 -26.78 -1.80 0.09
C ALA A 139 -26.19 -3.09 -0.53
N PRO A 140 -26.20 -4.22 0.21
CA PRO A 140 -25.77 -5.48 -0.37
C PRO A 140 -26.52 -5.64 -1.69
N LYS A 141 -25.77 -5.93 -2.79
CA LYS A 141 -26.42 -6.26 -4.08
C LYS A 141 -27.52 -7.24 -3.73
N ALA A 142 -28.76 -6.86 -4.02
CA ALA A 142 -29.91 -7.72 -3.78
C ALA A 142 -29.51 -9.10 -4.31
N LYS A 143 -29.53 -10.10 -3.43
CA LYS A 143 -29.41 -11.48 -3.87
C LYS A 143 -30.45 -11.63 -4.96
N ASN A 144 -30.09 -12.13 -6.12
CA ASN A 144 -31.02 -12.41 -7.20
C ASN A 144 -32.10 -13.34 -6.65
N THR A 145 -33.13 -12.74 -6.08
CA THR A 145 -34.29 -13.47 -5.60
C THR A 145 -35.20 -13.62 -6.80
N LEU A 146 -35.55 -14.83 -7.12
CA LEU A 146 -36.54 -15.10 -8.19
C LEU A 146 -37.85 -14.40 -7.81
N THR A 147 -38.08 -13.22 -8.37
CA THR A 147 -39.21 -12.36 -8.03
C THR A 147 -40.45 -12.62 -8.90
N SER A 148 -40.31 -13.39 -9.96
CA SER A 148 -41.38 -13.64 -10.88
C SER A 148 -41.29 -15.03 -11.50
N ILE A 149 -42.44 -15.67 -11.68
CA ILE A 149 -42.59 -16.94 -12.42
C ILE A 149 -42.15 -16.81 -13.89
N LYS A 150 -42.05 -15.57 -14.41
CA LYS A 150 -41.60 -15.27 -15.77
C LYS A 150 -40.08 -15.15 -15.88
N ASP A 151 -39.33 -15.21 -14.75
CA ASP A 151 -37.87 -15.16 -14.76
C ASP A 151 -37.32 -16.44 -15.44
N PRO A 152 -36.46 -16.35 -16.43
CA PRO A 152 -35.82 -17.51 -17.07
C PRO A 152 -35.11 -18.45 -16.11
N ALA A 153 -34.57 -17.92 -14.99
CA ALA A 153 -33.94 -18.69 -13.93
C ALA A 153 -34.97 -19.53 -13.15
N PHE A 154 -36.23 -19.10 -13.08
CA PHE A 154 -37.30 -19.85 -12.41
C PHE A 154 -37.59 -21.19 -13.12
N ALA A 155 -37.60 -21.23 -14.45
CA ALA A 155 -37.77 -22.44 -15.20
C ALA A 155 -36.65 -23.46 -14.91
N LYS A 156 -35.39 -23.02 -14.90
CA LYS A 156 -34.23 -23.85 -14.54
C LYS A 156 -34.29 -24.39 -13.10
N ALA A 157 -34.68 -23.55 -12.16
CA ALA A 157 -34.83 -23.94 -10.76
C ALA A 157 -35.96 -24.99 -10.58
N LYS A 158 -37.08 -24.83 -11.29
CA LYS A 158 -38.21 -25.77 -11.33
C LYS A 158 -37.80 -27.13 -11.87
N ASP A 159 -37.04 -27.14 -12.99
CA ASP A 159 -36.61 -28.40 -13.62
C ASP A 159 -35.57 -29.12 -12.72
N TYR A 160 -34.69 -28.38 -12.03
CA TYR A 160 -33.76 -28.95 -11.06
C TYR A 160 -34.47 -29.64 -9.89
N ILE A 161 -35.50 -29.00 -9.33
CA ILE A 161 -36.31 -29.59 -8.25
C ILE A 161 -37.07 -30.83 -8.73
N LYS A 162 -37.67 -30.78 -9.94
CA LYS A 162 -38.36 -31.93 -10.54
C LYS A 162 -37.43 -33.14 -10.73
N ALA A 163 -36.15 -32.87 -11.00
CA ALA A 163 -35.12 -33.91 -11.14
C ALA A 163 -34.60 -34.43 -9.79
N GLY A 164 -35.23 -34.07 -8.66
CA GLY A 164 -34.84 -34.51 -7.31
C GLY A 164 -33.78 -33.64 -6.63
N GLY A 165 -33.47 -32.46 -7.15
CA GLY A 165 -32.58 -31.49 -6.55
C GLY A 165 -33.12 -30.89 -5.26
N LYS A 166 -32.26 -30.60 -4.27
CA LYS A 166 -32.66 -30.00 -3.01
C LYS A 166 -32.85 -28.48 -3.15
N LEU A 167 -33.92 -27.94 -2.56
CA LEU A 167 -34.28 -26.53 -2.63
C LEU A 167 -33.13 -25.58 -2.15
N ASN A 168 -32.39 -25.98 -1.12
CA ASN A 168 -31.28 -25.22 -0.57
C ASN A 168 -30.01 -25.18 -1.44
N ALA A 169 -29.97 -25.98 -2.52
CA ALA A 169 -28.87 -25.94 -3.49
C ALA A 169 -29.12 -24.94 -4.62
N ILE A 170 -30.34 -24.39 -4.74
CA ILE A 170 -30.65 -23.32 -5.68
C ILE A 170 -30.10 -22.02 -5.10
N LYS A 171 -28.93 -21.63 -5.57
CA LYS A 171 -28.35 -20.31 -5.26
C LYS A 171 -28.97 -19.29 -6.22
N ALA A 172 -29.54 -18.25 -5.63
CA ALA A 172 -29.99 -17.09 -6.38
C ALA A 172 -28.81 -16.31 -6.94
#